data_4aa9d3022913381f62e19bd12e5a2730
#
_entry.id   4aa9d3022913381f62e19bd12e5a2730
#
_cell.length_a   1.000
_cell.length_b   1.000
_cell.length_c   1.000
_cell.angle_alpha   90.00
_cell.angle_beta   90.00
_cell.angle_gamma   90.00
#
_symmetry.space_group_name_H-M   'P 1'
#
loop_
_entity.id
_entity.type
_entity.pdbx_description
1 polymer ?
#
loop_
_entity_poly.entity_id
_entity_poly.type
_entity_poly.pdbx_seq_one_letter_code
_entity_poly.pdbx_strand_id
1 'polypeptide(L)'
;MATLVFDIETSALPPESFDAVQNEYLFRDCERIEDLVEREKRRVEIASMMSLWPFTSRIVCIAMLNTESARGQVLFTADDFEEEDAKENPVKFVPCCDETEMLAQFWDVVKHYDNIVTFNGRGFDVPFLYLRSAQLNVPITRKDWLGYRFATEPHCDLAEQLTFYSVSGRDGAARKFNLDFYCKAFGIESPKSHGVTGMDVKRLMEEGRYREIAEYCLRDVAATVKLYQIWKERLAGIK
;
A
#
# COMPACT_ATOMS: atom_id res chain seq x y z
N MET A 1 1.34 16.85 17.49
CA MET A 1 0.33 15.95 16.91
C MET A 1 1.03 14.72 16.39
N ALA A 2 0.57 13.53 16.79
CA ALA A 2 1.23 12.29 16.38
C ALA A 2 0.92 11.99 14.90
N THR A 3 1.95 11.75 14.11
CA THR A 3 1.85 11.47 12.68
C THR A 3 2.35 10.06 12.38
N LEU A 4 1.53 9.28 11.68
CA LEU A 4 1.82 7.92 11.25
C LEU A 4 2.07 7.88 9.74
N VAL A 5 3.13 7.22 9.31
CA VAL A 5 3.30 6.80 7.92
C VAL A 5 2.90 5.35 7.81
N PHE A 6 2.15 4.99 6.78
CA PHE A 6 1.84 3.60 6.50
C PHE A 6 1.80 3.31 4.99
N ASP A 7 1.90 2.03 4.67
CA ASP A 7 1.80 1.47 3.33
C ASP A 7 1.20 0.07 3.40
N ILE A 8 0.58 -0.41 2.32
CA ILE A 8 0.00 -1.75 2.26
C ILE A 8 0.56 -2.56 1.09
N GLU A 9 0.67 -3.87 1.29
CA GLU A 9 0.90 -4.83 0.20
C GLU A 9 -0.33 -5.69 0.00
N THR A 10 -0.61 -5.98 -1.28
CA THR A 10 -1.82 -6.70 -1.68
C THR A 10 -1.49 -7.89 -2.58
N SER A 11 -2.28 -8.94 -2.48
CA SER A 11 -2.15 -10.14 -3.33
C SER A 11 -3.49 -10.50 -3.96
N ALA A 12 -3.48 -10.77 -5.27
CA ALA A 12 -4.68 -11.20 -5.99
C ALA A 12 -5.24 -12.49 -5.40
N LEU A 13 -6.57 -12.56 -5.31
CA LEU A 13 -7.28 -13.79 -4.99
C LEU A 13 -7.18 -14.77 -6.16
N PRO A 14 -7.16 -16.08 -5.90
CA PRO A 14 -7.14 -17.07 -6.96
C PRO A 14 -8.46 -17.02 -7.78
N PRO A 15 -8.43 -17.35 -9.08
CA PRO A 15 -9.60 -17.25 -9.96
C PRO A 15 -10.82 -18.04 -9.46
N GLU A 16 -10.59 -19.11 -8.70
CA GLU A 16 -11.61 -19.98 -8.11
C GLU A 16 -12.44 -19.27 -7.02
N SER A 17 -11.95 -18.12 -6.54
CA SER A 17 -12.67 -17.26 -5.58
C SER A 17 -13.85 -16.52 -6.20
N PHE A 18 -13.97 -16.53 -7.53
CA PHE A 18 -14.98 -15.79 -8.29
C PHE A 18 -15.96 -16.74 -8.96
N ASP A 19 -17.25 -16.38 -8.96
CA ASP A 19 -18.24 -17.11 -9.71
C ASP A 19 -18.11 -16.89 -11.24
N ALA A 20 -18.92 -17.60 -12.03
CA ALA A 20 -18.86 -17.54 -13.48
C ALA A 20 -19.16 -16.13 -14.03
N VAL A 21 -20.09 -15.39 -13.39
CA VAL A 21 -20.50 -14.05 -13.81
C VAL A 21 -19.40 -13.04 -13.51
N GLN A 22 -18.77 -13.15 -12.35
CA GLN A 22 -17.63 -12.32 -11.97
C GLN A 22 -16.43 -12.55 -12.90
N ASN A 23 -16.11 -13.80 -13.20
CA ASN A 23 -15.04 -14.16 -14.14
C ASN A 23 -15.33 -13.65 -15.55
N GLU A 24 -16.55 -13.83 -16.05
CA GLU A 24 -16.96 -13.24 -17.34
C GLU A 24 -16.78 -11.73 -17.36
N TYR A 25 -17.21 -11.03 -16.31
CA TYR A 25 -17.06 -9.58 -16.20
C TYR A 25 -15.60 -9.14 -16.23
N LEU A 26 -14.74 -9.82 -15.48
CA LEU A 26 -13.30 -9.48 -15.39
C LEU A 26 -12.58 -9.67 -16.72
N PHE A 27 -12.91 -10.71 -17.48
CA PHE A 27 -12.18 -11.07 -18.70
C PHE A 27 -12.94 -10.83 -19.99
N ARG A 28 -14.12 -10.18 -19.95
CA ARG A 28 -14.98 -9.94 -21.12
C ARG A 28 -14.27 -9.24 -22.31
N ASP A 29 -13.33 -8.36 -22.01
CA ASP A 29 -12.59 -7.66 -23.08
C ASP A 29 -11.58 -8.58 -23.78
N CYS A 30 -11.15 -9.66 -23.13
CA CYS A 30 -10.32 -10.68 -23.75
C CYS A 30 -11.09 -11.45 -24.82
N GLU A 31 -12.37 -11.75 -24.59
CA GLU A 31 -13.19 -12.51 -25.51
C GLU A 31 -13.45 -11.81 -26.87
N ARG A 32 -13.21 -10.50 -26.94
CA ARG A 32 -13.30 -9.71 -28.17
C ARG A 32 -12.03 -9.78 -29.05
N ILE A 33 -10.95 -10.35 -28.50
CA ILE A 33 -9.68 -10.49 -29.20
C ILE A 33 -9.69 -11.80 -29.97
N GLU A 34 -9.62 -11.74 -31.32
CA GLU A 34 -9.66 -12.92 -32.20
C GLU A 34 -8.38 -13.74 -32.12
N ASP A 35 -7.22 -13.06 -32.05
CA ASP A 35 -5.92 -13.73 -31.93
C ASP A 35 -5.76 -14.36 -30.55
N LEU A 36 -5.55 -15.70 -30.54
CA LEU A 36 -5.47 -16.46 -29.30
C LEU A 36 -4.25 -16.09 -28.45
N VAL A 37 -3.14 -15.70 -29.06
CA VAL A 37 -1.91 -15.33 -28.33
C VAL A 37 -2.09 -13.97 -27.68
N GLU A 38 -2.65 -13.01 -28.41
CA GLU A 38 -2.98 -11.69 -27.85
C GLU A 38 -4.05 -11.77 -26.76
N ARG A 39 -5.07 -12.62 -26.95
CA ARG A 39 -6.10 -12.89 -25.94
C ARG A 39 -5.49 -13.39 -24.65
N GLU A 40 -4.62 -14.40 -24.72
CA GLU A 40 -3.96 -14.95 -23.53
C GLU A 40 -3.05 -13.91 -22.85
N LYS A 41 -2.28 -13.17 -23.62
CA LYS A 41 -1.48 -12.05 -23.11
C LYS A 41 -2.33 -11.05 -22.35
N ARG A 42 -3.49 -10.69 -22.90
CA ARG A 42 -4.41 -9.76 -22.24
C ARG A 42 -5.00 -10.33 -20.94
N ARG A 43 -5.31 -11.62 -20.90
CA ARG A 43 -5.75 -12.31 -19.68
C ARG A 43 -4.69 -12.24 -18.58
N VAL A 44 -3.44 -12.51 -18.92
CA VAL A 44 -2.30 -12.41 -17.99
C VAL A 44 -2.14 -10.96 -17.47
N GLU A 45 -2.28 -9.95 -18.34
CA GLU A 45 -2.24 -8.55 -17.93
C GLU A 45 -3.35 -8.20 -16.94
N ILE A 46 -4.60 -8.62 -17.21
CA ILE A 46 -5.72 -8.41 -16.29
C ILE A 46 -5.48 -9.13 -14.97
N ALA A 47 -5.06 -10.40 -15.02
CA ALA A 47 -4.75 -11.17 -13.82
C ALA A 47 -3.66 -10.50 -12.95
N SER A 48 -2.66 -9.88 -13.57
CA SER A 48 -1.63 -9.13 -12.84
C SER A 48 -2.17 -7.86 -12.19
N MET A 49 -3.17 -7.22 -12.79
CA MET A 49 -3.82 -6.02 -12.23
C MET A 49 -4.81 -6.33 -11.12
N MET A 50 -5.27 -7.59 -10.99
CA MET A 50 -6.25 -7.97 -9.96
C MET A 50 -5.77 -7.70 -8.54
N SER A 51 -4.46 -7.69 -8.30
CA SER A 51 -3.88 -7.30 -7.01
C SER A 51 -4.11 -5.82 -6.67
N LEU A 52 -4.42 -4.99 -7.65
CA LEU A 52 -4.64 -3.55 -7.48
C LEU A 52 -6.09 -3.18 -7.13
N TRP A 53 -7.01 -4.14 -7.13
CA TRP A 53 -8.43 -3.89 -6.91
C TRP A 53 -8.94 -4.57 -5.64
N PRO A 54 -9.59 -3.84 -4.72
CA PRO A 54 -10.00 -4.35 -3.42
C PRO A 54 -10.94 -5.57 -3.47
N PHE A 55 -11.72 -5.71 -4.55
CA PHE A 55 -12.68 -6.81 -4.68
C PHE A 55 -12.12 -8.05 -5.37
N THR A 56 -10.90 -7.97 -5.91
CA THR A 56 -10.22 -9.11 -6.55
C THR A 56 -8.94 -9.52 -5.83
N SER A 57 -8.66 -8.91 -4.68
CA SER A 57 -7.46 -9.14 -3.92
C SER A 57 -7.69 -8.99 -2.41
N ARG A 58 -6.67 -9.26 -1.63
CA ARG A 58 -6.64 -9.09 -0.18
C ARG A 58 -5.37 -8.32 0.23
N ILE A 59 -5.45 -7.64 1.37
CA ILE A 59 -4.26 -7.05 2.01
C ILE A 59 -3.50 -8.20 2.69
N VAL A 60 -2.19 -8.25 2.46
CA VAL A 60 -1.29 -9.28 3.01
C VAL A 60 -0.23 -8.72 3.94
N CYS A 61 -0.04 -7.40 3.90
CA CYS A 61 0.86 -6.68 4.80
C CYS A 61 0.41 -5.24 4.98
N ILE A 62 0.59 -4.70 6.19
CA ILE A 62 0.45 -3.27 6.53
C ILE A 62 1.65 -2.89 7.38
N ALA A 63 2.52 -2.02 6.89
CA ALA A 63 3.61 -1.46 7.66
C ALA A 63 3.25 -0.06 8.16
N MET A 64 3.64 0.24 9.41
CA MET A 64 3.31 1.51 10.08
C MET A 64 4.52 2.01 10.85
N LEU A 65 4.89 3.29 10.68
CA LEU A 65 5.93 3.96 11.47
C LEU A 65 5.45 5.33 11.98
N ASN A 66 5.72 5.60 13.24
CA ASN A 66 5.58 6.94 13.80
C ASN A 66 6.76 7.82 13.36
N THR A 67 6.47 9.00 12.82
CA THR A 67 7.49 9.90 12.22
C THR A 67 8.47 10.49 13.22
N GLU A 68 8.12 10.54 14.51
CA GLU A 68 8.92 11.18 15.57
C GLU A 68 9.75 10.17 16.36
N SER A 69 9.12 9.06 16.75
CA SER A 69 9.76 8.05 17.60
C SER A 69 10.48 6.95 16.82
N ALA A 70 10.26 6.86 15.51
CA ALA A 70 10.67 5.75 14.65
C ALA A 70 10.17 4.37 15.14
N ARG A 71 9.22 4.36 16.06
CA ARG A 71 8.56 3.13 16.53
C ARG A 71 7.43 2.78 15.59
N GLY A 72 7.19 1.49 15.42
CA GLY A 72 6.13 1.04 14.53
C GLY A 72 5.86 -0.44 14.66
N GLN A 73 5.03 -0.91 13.74
CA GLN A 73 4.76 -2.33 13.58
C GLN A 73 4.45 -2.66 12.13
N VAL A 74 4.72 -3.91 11.78
CA VAL A 74 4.36 -4.49 10.50
C VAL A 74 3.42 -5.65 10.77
N LEU A 75 2.17 -5.49 10.37
CA LEU A 75 1.16 -6.54 10.39
C LEU A 75 1.28 -7.32 9.07
N PHE A 76 1.34 -8.64 9.11
CA PHE A 76 1.48 -9.44 7.89
C PHE A 76 0.86 -10.82 8.06
N THR A 77 0.33 -11.37 6.97
CA THR A 77 -0.21 -12.73 6.96
C THR A 77 0.92 -13.73 7.17
N ALA A 78 0.78 -14.63 8.16
CA ALA A 78 1.69 -15.75 8.37
C ALA A 78 0.96 -16.89 9.05
N ASP A 79 1.14 -18.11 8.54
CA ASP A 79 0.49 -19.30 9.07
C ASP A 79 1.24 -19.89 10.29
N ASP A 80 2.58 -19.86 10.28
CA ASP A 80 3.45 -20.39 11.33
C ASP A 80 4.66 -19.45 11.52
N PHE A 81 4.48 -18.38 12.28
CA PHE A 81 5.56 -17.48 12.61
C PHE A 81 5.76 -17.44 14.12
N GLU A 82 6.93 -17.85 14.59
CA GLU A 82 7.34 -17.61 15.97
C GLU A 82 7.70 -16.14 16.15
N GLU A 83 7.04 -15.48 17.10
CA GLU A 83 7.33 -14.08 17.44
C GLU A 83 8.80 -13.99 17.88
N GLU A 84 9.64 -13.36 17.06
CA GLU A 84 11.00 -13.04 17.48
C GLU A 84 10.93 -12.04 18.63
N ASP A 85 11.40 -12.45 19.80
CA ASP A 85 11.49 -11.65 21.02
C ASP A 85 12.56 -10.54 20.86
N ALA A 86 12.32 -9.64 19.94
CA ALA A 86 13.18 -8.48 19.68
C ALA A 86 12.85 -7.37 20.70
N LYS A 87 13.22 -7.56 21.96
CA LYS A 87 13.04 -6.58 23.04
C LYS A 87 13.68 -5.21 22.77
N GLU A 88 14.56 -5.11 21.79
CA GLU A 88 15.30 -3.89 21.45
C GLU A 88 14.93 -3.31 20.05
N ASN A 89 14.11 -4.01 19.26
CA ASN A 89 13.74 -3.50 17.93
C ASN A 89 12.63 -2.46 18.05
N PRO A 90 12.81 -1.23 17.55
CA PRO A 90 11.78 -0.19 17.56
C PRO A 90 10.56 -0.57 16.70
N VAL A 91 10.67 -1.53 15.79
CA VAL A 91 9.60 -2.01 14.91
C VAL A 91 9.28 -3.47 15.25
N LYS A 92 8.00 -3.71 15.56
CA LYS A 92 7.50 -5.05 15.82
C LYS A 92 6.95 -5.67 14.53
N PHE A 93 7.29 -6.92 14.28
CA PHE A 93 6.66 -7.72 13.25
C PHE A 93 5.58 -8.59 13.90
N VAL A 94 4.33 -8.40 13.48
CA VAL A 94 3.16 -9.01 14.11
C VAL A 94 2.46 -9.90 13.07
N PRO A 95 2.57 -11.22 13.21
CA PRO A 95 1.84 -12.14 12.35
C PRO A 95 0.34 -12.04 12.64
N CYS A 96 -0.46 -12.11 11.59
CA CYS A 96 -1.92 -12.13 11.64
C CYS A 96 -2.42 -13.39 10.96
N CYS A 97 -3.38 -14.06 11.56
CA CYS A 97 -3.93 -15.30 11.00
C CYS A 97 -4.77 -15.04 9.74
N ASP A 98 -5.37 -13.86 9.62
CA ASP A 98 -6.12 -13.45 8.44
C ASP A 98 -6.16 -11.92 8.25
N GLU A 99 -6.75 -11.49 7.13
CA GLU A 99 -6.92 -10.07 6.80
C GLU A 99 -7.86 -9.33 7.77
N THR A 100 -8.84 -10.02 8.35
CA THR A 100 -9.80 -9.43 9.31
C THR A 100 -9.09 -9.00 10.58
N GLU A 101 -8.24 -9.87 11.13
CA GLU A 101 -7.40 -9.56 12.27
C GLU A 101 -6.43 -8.41 11.98
N MET A 102 -5.76 -8.46 10.82
CA MET A 102 -4.83 -7.42 10.37
C MET A 102 -5.51 -6.05 10.30
N LEU A 103 -6.68 -5.96 9.69
CA LEU A 103 -7.46 -4.73 9.60
C LEU A 103 -7.93 -4.25 10.98
N ALA A 104 -8.39 -5.15 11.85
CA ALA A 104 -8.83 -4.79 13.19
C ALA A 104 -7.67 -4.18 14.00
N GLN A 105 -6.48 -4.79 13.96
CA GLN A 105 -5.28 -4.26 14.61
C GLN A 105 -4.84 -2.93 14.00
N PHE A 106 -4.88 -2.78 12.67
CA PHE A 106 -4.59 -1.52 12.01
C PHE A 106 -5.50 -0.39 12.50
N TRP A 107 -6.82 -0.61 12.50
CA TRP A 107 -7.78 0.40 12.95
C TRP A 107 -7.67 0.73 14.45
N ASP A 108 -7.21 -0.21 15.26
CA ASP A 108 -6.92 0.03 16.68
C ASP A 108 -5.70 0.93 16.87
N VAL A 109 -4.69 0.79 16.05
CA VAL A 109 -3.49 1.65 16.09
C VAL A 109 -3.79 3.06 15.60
N VAL A 110 -4.38 3.20 14.42
CA VAL A 110 -4.52 4.51 13.76
C VAL A 110 -5.47 5.47 14.47
N LYS A 111 -6.39 4.98 15.30
CA LYS A 111 -7.27 5.84 16.10
C LYS A 111 -6.53 6.76 17.07
N HIS A 112 -5.27 6.44 17.39
CA HIS A 112 -4.41 7.20 18.29
C HIS A 112 -3.55 8.25 17.59
N TYR A 113 -3.68 8.39 16.27
CA TYR A 113 -2.92 9.35 15.47
C TYR A 113 -3.81 10.45 14.93
N ASP A 114 -3.30 11.68 14.99
CA ASP A 114 -4.00 12.85 14.45
C ASP A 114 -3.92 12.87 12.93
N ASN A 115 -2.73 12.59 12.41
CA ASN A 115 -2.39 12.68 11.00
C ASN A 115 -1.79 11.39 10.46
N ILE A 116 -2.04 11.13 9.19
CA ILE A 116 -1.38 10.08 8.43
C ILE A 116 -0.62 10.65 7.23
N VAL A 117 0.42 9.93 6.83
CA VAL A 117 1.18 10.20 5.60
C VAL A 117 1.26 8.92 4.79
N THR A 118 1.07 9.04 3.49
CA THR A 118 1.22 7.93 2.54
C THR A 118 1.94 8.41 1.28
N PHE A 119 2.33 7.48 0.43
CA PHE A 119 2.76 7.78 -0.93
C PHE A 119 1.74 7.22 -1.93
N ASN A 120 0.91 8.07 -2.54
CA ASN A 120 -0.21 7.72 -3.41
C ASN A 120 -1.39 7.01 -2.69
N GLY A 121 -1.49 7.13 -1.37
CA GLY A 121 -2.49 6.39 -0.60
C GLY A 121 -3.92 6.91 -0.78
N ARG A 122 -4.13 8.17 -1.22
CA ARG A 122 -5.46 8.63 -1.62
C ARG A 122 -6.01 7.86 -2.82
N GLY A 123 -5.11 7.43 -3.71
CA GLY A 123 -5.48 6.67 -4.90
C GLY A 123 -5.46 5.16 -4.72
N PHE A 124 -4.86 4.64 -3.63
CA PHE A 124 -4.68 3.21 -3.44
C PHE A 124 -4.95 2.76 -1.99
N ASP A 125 -4.06 3.01 -1.06
CA ASP A 125 -4.09 2.41 0.29
C ASP A 125 -5.39 2.70 1.04
N VAL A 126 -5.81 3.96 1.09
CA VAL A 126 -6.97 4.38 1.88
C VAL A 126 -8.28 3.83 1.32
N PRO A 127 -8.59 3.96 0.01
CA PRO A 127 -9.75 3.30 -0.59
C PRO A 127 -9.74 1.78 -0.39
N PHE A 128 -8.55 1.17 -0.50
CA PHE A 128 -8.38 -0.26 -0.32
C PHE A 128 -8.73 -0.70 1.10
N LEU A 129 -8.17 -0.05 2.11
CA LEU A 129 -8.47 -0.28 3.53
C LEU A 129 -9.95 -0.11 3.84
N TYR A 130 -10.59 0.95 3.32
CA TYR A 130 -12.01 1.21 3.54
C TYR A 130 -12.90 0.13 2.92
N LEU A 131 -12.64 -0.23 1.66
CA LEU A 131 -13.47 -1.19 0.93
C LEU A 131 -13.29 -2.62 1.47
N ARG A 132 -12.05 -3.02 1.80
CA ARG A 132 -11.81 -4.33 2.43
C ARG A 132 -12.42 -4.41 3.83
N SER A 133 -12.27 -3.36 4.65
CA SER A 133 -12.91 -3.32 5.98
C SER A 133 -14.42 -3.42 5.89
N ALA A 134 -15.04 -2.72 4.94
CA ALA A 134 -16.49 -2.81 4.73
C ALA A 134 -16.92 -4.21 4.27
N GLN A 135 -16.17 -4.84 3.36
CA GLN A 135 -16.46 -6.18 2.87
C GLN A 135 -16.34 -7.25 3.99
N LEU A 136 -15.37 -7.09 4.87
CA LEU A 136 -15.08 -8.03 5.97
C LEU A 136 -15.78 -7.66 7.29
N ASN A 137 -16.64 -6.63 7.28
CA ASN A 137 -17.36 -6.13 8.46
C ASN A 137 -16.44 -5.69 9.61
N VAL A 138 -15.24 -5.19 9.31
CA VAL A 138 -14.32 -4.63 10.29
C VAL A 138 -14.67 -3.17 10.56
N PRO A 139 -14.82 -2.76 11.84
CA PRO A 139 -15.12 -1.37 12.19
C PRO A 139 -14.03 -0.39 11.78
N ILE A 140 -14.39 0.65 11.03
CA ILE A 140 -13.50 1.71 10.59
C ILE A 140 -13.50 2.83 11.63
N THR A 141 -12.37 3.08 12.27
CA THR A 141 -12.24 4.08 13.36
C THR A 141 -11.91 5.48 12.85
N ARG A 142 -11.35 5.63 11.63
CA ARG A 142 -11.04 6.91 11.00
C ARG A 142 -11.68 6.97 9.61
N LYS A 143 -12.57 7.97 9.40
CA LYS A 143 -13.37 8.11 8.16
C LYS A 143 -13.11 9.41 7.41
N ASP A 144 -12.12 10.17 7.85
CA ASP A 144 -11.85 11.55 7.44
C ASP A 144 -10.67 11.70 6.47
N TRP A 145 -10.00 10.61 6.10
CA TRP A 145 -8.77 10.64 5.29
C TRP A 145 -8.97 10.99 3.81
N LEU A 146 -10.18 10.79 3.28
CA LEU A 146 -10.54 11.17 1.90
C LEU A 146 -11.36 12.47 1.83
N GLY A 147 -11.28 13.30 2.87
CA GLY A 147 -11.94 14.62 2.89
C GLY A 147 -11.41 15.59 1.84
N TYR A 148 -11.24 16.85 2.19
CA TYR A 148 -10.81 17.87 1.24
C TYR A 148 -9.42 17.55 0.66
N ARG A 149 -9.37 17.32 -0.66
CA ARG A 149 -8.19 16.82 -1.38
C ARG A 149 -6.93 17.67 -1.20
N PHE A 150 -7.10 18.99 -1.13
CA PHE A 150 -5.98 19.93 -1.04
C PHE A 150 -5.52 20.20 0.40
N ALA A 151 -6.13 19.54 1.40
CA ALA A 151 -5.65 19.58 2.77
C ALA A 151 -4.51 18.56 2.97
N THR A 152 -3.54 18.95 3.78
CA THR A 152 -2.45 18.06 4.21
C THR A 152 -2.77 17.34 5.53
N GLU A 153 -3.87 17.71 6.17
CA GLU A 153 -4.38 17.12 7.40
C GLU A 153 -5.86 16.76 7.20
N PRO A 154 -6.30 15.65 7.73
CA PRO A 154 -5.58 14.62 8.50
C PRO A 154 -4.77 13.63 7.63
N HIS A 155 -4.69 13.81 6.31
CA HIS A 155 -3.98 12.92 5.39
C HIS A 155 -3.10 13.70 4.41
N CYS A 156 -1.79 13.53 4.55
CA CYS A 156 -0.78 14.03 3.61
C CYS A 156 -0.39 12.92 2.62
N ASP A 157 -0.85 13.01 1.38
CA ASP A 157 -0.40 12.13 0.29
C ASP A 157 0.80 12.77 -0.42
N LEU A 158 2.00 12.22 -0.23
CA LEU A 158 3.23 12.79 -0.78
C LEU A 158 3.27 12.79 -2.31
N ALA A 159 2.62 11.83 -2.98
CA ALA A 159 2.56 11.84 -4.43
C ALA A 159 1.75 13.04 -4.95
N GLU A 160 0.69 13.44 -4.25
CA GLU A 160 -0.08 14.64 -4.57
C GLU A 160 0.69 15.92 -4.20
N GLN A 161 1.36 15.94 -3.06
CA GLN A 161 2.16 17.09 -2.62
C GLN A 161 3.32 17.39 -3.58
N LEU A 162 4.06 16.38 -4.01
CA LEU A 162 5.21 16.52 -4.92
C LEU A 162 4.81 16.81 -6.37
N THR A 163 3.54 16.65 -6.70
CA THR A 163 2.98 17.05 -7.99
C THR A 163 2.17 18.34 -7.92
N PHE A 164 2.12 18.99 -6.75
CA PHE A 164 1.29 20.19 -6.51
C PHE A 164 -0.16 19.97 -6.96
N TYR A 165 -0.70 18.77 -6.69
CA TYR A 165 -2.03 18.32 -7.09
C TYR A 165 -2.29 18.43 -8.60
N SER A 166 -1.25 18.37 -9.42
CA SER A 166 -1.37 18.49 -10.87
C SER A 166 -2.28 17.41 -11.42
N VAL A 167 -3.34 17.84 -12.07
CA VAL A 167 -4.25 16.98 -12.84
C VAL A 167 -3.86 16.96 -14.33
N SER A 168 -2.93 17.79 -14.72
CA SER A 168 -2.50 17.92 -16.09
C SER A 168 -1.40 16.91 -16.41
N GLY A 169 -1.82 15.79 -16.89
CA GLY A 169 -1.12 14.89 -17.76
C GLY A 169 0.34 14.52 -17.48
N ARG A 170 0.90 13.76 -18.41
CA ARG A 170 2.25 13.20 -18.34
C ARG A 170 3.35 14.21 -18.64
N ASP A 171 3.00 15.38 -19.19
CA ASP A 171 3.92 16.35 -19.77
C ASP A 171 3.92 17.63 -18.94
N GLY A 172 4.96 17.83 -18.15
CA GLY A 172 5.14 19.05 -17.33
C GLY A 172 5.99 18.83 -16.11
N ALA A 173 6.39 19.93 -15.46
CA ALA A 173 7.26 19.93 -14.28
C ALA A 173 6.67 19.14 -13.09
N ALA A 174 5.36 19.07 -12.99
CA ALA A 174 4.65 18.36 -11.92
C ALA A 174 4.26 16.91 -12.28
N ARG A 175 5.04 16.27 -13.17
CA ARG A 175 4.84 14.85 -13.51
C ARG A 175 4.98 13.97 -12.29
N LYS A 176 4.03 13.03 -12.12
CA LYS A 176 4.08 12.02 -11.07
C LYS A 176 5.08 10.92 -11.42
N PHE A 177 5.96 10.63 -10.46
CA PHE A 177 6.88 9.49 -10.49
C PHE A 177 6.52 8.50 -9.38
N ASN A 178 7.15 7.32 -9.38
CA ASN A 178 7.04 6.38 -8.28
C ASN A 178 7.95 6.76 -7.10
N LEU A 179 7.73 6.13 -5.94
CA LEU A 179 8.48 6.37 -4.71
C LEU A 179 9.99 6.20 -4.93
N ASP A 180 10.43 5.12 -5.59
CA ASP A 180 11.83 4.84 -5.89
C ASP A 180 12.53 6.00 -6.63
N PHE A 181 11.84 6.57 -7.62
CA PHE A 181 12.38 7.69 -8.38
C PHE A 181 12.58 8.94 -7.51
N TYR A 182 11.56 9.27 -6.69
CA TYR A 182 11.69 10.40 -5.77
C TYR A 182 12.77 10.15 -4.72
N CYS A 183 12.86 8.95 -4.15
CA CYS A 183 13.91 8.60 -3.20
C CYS A 183 15.29 8.84 -3.78
N LYS A 184 15.58 8.33 -4.97
CA LYS A 184 16.86 8.56 -5.65
C LYS A 184 17.13 10.02 -5.95
N ALA A 185 16.12 10.78 -6.39
CA ALA A 185 16.25 12.20 -6.67
C ALA A 185 16.58 13.04 -5.42
N PHE A 186 16.08 12.64 -4.26
CA PHE A 186 16.34 13.32 -2.99
C PHE A 186 17.49 12.71 -2.17
N GLY A 187 18.24 11.73 -2.73
CA GLY A 187 19.36 11.08 -2.05
C GLY A 187 18.95 10.14 -0.91
N ILE A 188 17.72 9.63 -0.96
CA ILE A 188 17.19 8.60 -0.05
C ILE A 188 17.52 7.23 -0.63
N GLU A 189 17.94 6.28 0.21
CA GLU A 189 18.15 4.90 -0.21
C GLU A 189 16.86 4.32 -0.80
N SER A 190 16.99 3.68 -1.97
CA SER A 190 15.85 3.11 -2.67
C SER A 190 15.29 1.90 -1.91
N PRO A 191 13.98 1.82 -1.68
CA PRO A 191 13.38 0.64 -1.07
C PRO A 191 13.54 -0.62 -1.94
N LYS A 192 13.79 -0.45 -3.25
CA LYS A 192 14.01 -1.54 -4.22
C LYS A 192 15.46 -2.04 -4.29
N SER A 193 16.37 -1.48 -3.51
CA SER A 193 17.80 -1.88 -3.51
C SER A 193 18.03 -3.36 -3.15
N HIS A 194 17.03 -4.02 -2.56
CA HIS A 194 17.10 -5.42 -2.14
C HIS A 194 16.36 -6.40 -3.07
N GLY A 195 15.99 -5.96 -4.28
CA GLY A 195 15.50 -6.84 -5.35
C GLY A 195 14.04 -7.30 -5.27
N VAL A 196 13.29 -6.95 -4.21
CA VAL A 196 11.84 -7.21 -4.09
C VAL A 196 11.05 -6.02 -4.58
N THR A 197 9.97 -6.28 -5.30
CA THR A 197 9.02 -5.27 -5.81
C THR A 197 7.58 -5.70 -5.53
N GLY A 198 6.61 -4.80 -5.62
CA GLY A 198 5.18 -5.13 -5.47
C GLY A 198 4.70 -6.23 -6.44
N MET A 199 5.38 -6.41 -7.59
CA MET A 199 5.07 -7.50 -8.54
C MET A 199 5.50 -8.88 -8.02
N ASP A 200 6.42 -8.93 -7.06
CA ASP A 200 6.90 -10.19 -6.46
C ASP A 200 6.01 -10.69 -5.33
N VAL A 201 5.11 -9.83 -4.80
CA VAL A 201 4.28 -10.14 -3.63
C VAL A 201 3.49 -11.43 -3.81
N LYS A 202 2.84 -11.62 -4.98
CA LYS A 202 2.10 -12.85 -5.26
C LYS A 202 2.99 -14.09 -5.18
N ARG A 203 4.14 -14.07 -5.84
CA ARG A 203 5.09 -15.18 -5.84
C ARG A 203 5.62 -15.47 -4.43
N LEU A 204 5.97 -14.43 -3.68
CA LEU A 204 6.45 -14.58 -2.31
C LEU A 204 5.37 -15.15 -1.37
N MET A 205 4.10 -14.78 -1.57
CA MET A 205 2.96 -15.39 -0.87
C MET A 205 2.83 -16.88 -1.18
N GLU A 206 2.92 -17.28 -2.46
CA GLU A 206 2.87 -18.66 -2.90
C GLU A 206 4.05 -19.50 -2.38
N GLU A 207 5.22 -18.87 -2.20
CA GLU A 207 6.44 -19.49 -1.64
C GLU A 207 6.47 -19.50 -0.09
N GLY A 208 5.46 -18.93 0.60
CA GLY A 208 5.45 -18.82 2.06
C GLY A 208 6.49 -17.83 2.64
N ARG A 209 7.02 -16.92 1.82
CA ARG A 209 8.06 -15.95 2.19
C ARG A 209 7.46 -14.65 2.73
N TYR A 210 6.57 -14.78 3.68
CA TYR A 210 5.77 -13.67 4.23
C TYR A 210 6.64 -12.58 4.89
N ARG A 211 7.71 -12.98 5.55
CA ARG A 211 8.65 -12.06 6.21
C ARG A 211 9.31 -11.11 5.22
N GLU A 212 9.65 -11.57 4.03
CA GLU A 212 10.27 -10.73 3.01
C GLU A 212 9.31 -9.67 2.47
N ILE A 213 8.02 -10.00 2.36
CA ILE A 213 6.96 -9.03 2.03
C ILE A 213 6.87 -7.95 3.12
N ALA A 214 6.87 -8.38 4.39
CA ALA A 214 6.80 -7.48 5.53
C ALA A 214 8.02 -6.53 5.60
N GLU A 215 9.22 -7.03 5.33
CA GLU A 215 10.44 -6.22 5.28
C GLU A 215 10.45 -5.27 4.07
N TYR A 216 9.91 -5.69 2.93
CA TYR A 216 9.75 -4.83 1.76
C TYR A 216 8.78 -3.67 2.06
N CYS A 217 7.60 -3.95 2.58
CA CYS A 217 6.61 -2.94 2.96
C CYS A 217 7.19 -1.95 4.01
N LEU A 218 7.96 -2.44 4.99
CA LEU A 218 8.64 -1.59 5.96
C LEU A 218 9.68 -0.66 5.33
N ARG A 219 10.41 -1.12 4.31
CA ARG A 219 11.36 -0.28 3.57
C ARG A 219 10.66 0.86 2.83
N ASP A 220 9.51 0.59 2.20
CA ASP A 220 8.70 1.61 1.53
C ASP A 220 8.21 2.66 2.53
N VAL A 221 7.73 2.23 3.70
CA VAL A 221 7.33 3.14 4.79
C VAL A 221 8.51 3.95 5.31
N ALA A 222 9.67 3.33 5.56
CA ALA A 222 10.86 4.03 6.04
C ALA A 222 11.38 5.08 5.03
N ALA A 223 11.32 4.76 3.74
CA ALA A 223 11.66 5.70 2.67
C ALA A 223 10.64 6.86 2.60
N THR A 224 9.36 6.55 2.78
CA THR A 224 8.28 7.55 2.82
C THR A 224 8.42 8.49 4.02
N VAL A 225 8.83 8.01 5.20
CA VAL A 225 9.15 8.86 6.37
C VAL A 225 10.24 9.86 6.03
N LYS A 226 11.35 9.41 5.42
CA LYS A 226 12.47 10.30 5.02
C LYS A 226 12.02 11.34 3.99
N LEU A 227 11.23 10.92 3.01
CA LEU A 227 10.68 11.81 1.99
C LEU A 227 9.72 12.84 2.59
N TYR A 228 8.87 12.43 3.54
CA TYR A 228 7.99 13.34 4.27
C TYR A 228 8.76 14.39 5.08
N GLN A 229 9.86 14.01 5.73
CA GLN A 229 10.70 14.96 6.46
C GLN A 229 11.27 16.01 5.54
N ILE A 230 11.80 15.62 4.36
CA ILE A 230 12.31 16.54 3.34
C ILE A 230 11.19 17.46 2.83
N TRP A 231 10.02 16.89 2.52
CA TRP A 231 8.88 17.69 2.07
C TRP A 231 8.43 18.69 3.14
N LYS A 232 8.30 18.23 4.39
CA LYS A 232 7.89 19.08 5.52
C LYS A 232 8.85 20.26 5.74
N GLU A 233 10.15 20.00 5.64
CA GLU A 233 11.21 21.02 5.84
C GLU A 233 11.26 22.02 4.68
N ARG A 234 11.11 21.56 3.44
CA ARG A 234 11.49 22.35 2.27
C ARG A 234 10.31 22.82 1.42
N LEU A 235 9.17 22.15 1.46
CA LEU A 235 8.07 22.36 0.52
C LEU A 235 6.72 22.65 1.18
N ALA A 236 6.48 22.23 2.42
CA ALA A 236 5.16 22.32 3.08
C ALA A 236 4.61 23.75 3.21
N GLY A 237 5.44 24.78 3.15
CA GLY A 237 5.04 26.20 3.22
C GLY A 237 4.74 26.85 1.86
N ILE A 238 4.93 26.14 0.76
CA ILE A 238 4.70 26.67 -0.60
C ILE A 238 3.19 26.66 -0.88
N LYS A 239 2.64 27.84 -1.23
CA LYS A 239 1.21 28.05 -1.54
C LYS A 239 1.05 28.46 -2.99
#